data_af7fad91234dadc8d0b4b2b2089dd270
#
_entry.id   af7fad91234dadc8d0b4b2b2089dd270
#
_cell.length_a   1.000
_cell.length_b   1.000
_cell.length_c   1.000
_cell.angle_alpha   90.00
_cell.angle_beta   90.00
_cell.angle_gamma   90.00
#
_symmetry.space_group_name_H-M   'P 1'
#
loop_
_entity.id
_entity.type
_entity.pdbx_description
1 polymer ?
#
loop_
_entity_poly.entity_id
_entity_poly.type
_entity_poly.pdbx_seq_one_letter_code
_entity_poly.pdbx_strand_id
1 'polypeptide(L)'
;MATPLRAQVLTDPVMQQTILKTLDNVYNNNFVESDNLIRQLQTRYPQHPAGPMLRAMHLYWQFIPLQSNRNAVAQYAQACEQALVLAKKRLNKDPNDPEGVFFALTAHSYLALNHHNNDQIMRGVDEARRTYSYMKQGFTLMEKNPEFYFTTGLYNYYVERYPMDNPIVKPMMWFFKSGNMPLGLRQMETAARRATFTRYETAYYLAHIYLQHESTPARAATWLRGLSERFPNNPIYLMRYIESLLLTDRPAEATALLPRLKAMNRPFLTVPIRLFEGLLAQTKNDREAAEHFQAALRSPTVAPYTKEYHAMAYTGLARIALRANNRPLAKTYYQKALELADYKSVQAEAKAFR
;
A
#
# COMPACT_ATOMS: atom_id res chain seq x y z
N MET A 1 -41.95 13.04 -17.51
CA MET A 1 -41.33 12.32 -16.38
C MET A 1 -39.84 12.55 -16.50
N ALA A 2 -39.28 13.35 -15.60
CA ALA A 2 -37.82 13.55 -15.56
C ALA A 2 -37.15 12.23 -15.15
N THR A 3 -36.33 11.67 -16.03
CA THR A 3 -35.42 10.57 -15.70
C THR A 3 -34.59 11.01 -14.48
N PRO A 4 -34.56 10.24 -13.38
CA PRO A 4 -33.70 10.60 -12.27
C PRO A 4 -32.27 10.70 -12.81
N LEU A 5 -31.68 11.89 -12.72
CA LEU A 5 -30.24 12.08 -12.99
C LEU A 5 -29.51 11.01 -12.16
N ARG A 6 -28.88 10.06 -12.84
CA ARG A 6 -28.04 9.07 -12.17
C ARG A 6 -26.90 9.85 -11.55
N ALA A 7 -26.84 9.93 -10.22
CA ALA A 7 -25.74 10.54 -9.52
C ALA A 7 -24.45 9.82 -9.97
N GLN A 8 -23.59 10.52 -10.66
CA GLN A 8 -22.25 10.08 -11.06
C GLN A 8 -21.25 10.94 -10.31
N VAL A 9 -20.25 10.31 -9.72
CA VAL A 9 -19.23 11.00 -8.91
C VAL A 9 -18.57 12.14 -9.68
N LEU A 10 -18.30 11.95 -10.97
CA LEU A 10 -17.65 12.98 -11.81
C LEU A 10 -18.58 14.11 -12.25
N THR A 11 -19.90 13.91 -12.19
CA THR A 11 -20.89 14.89 -12.67
C THR A 11 -21.72 15.53 -11.57
N ASP A 12 -21.65 15.00 -10.34
CA ASP A 12 -22.29 15.59 -9.14
C ASP A 12 -21.23 16.29 -8.28
N PRO A 13 -21.10 17.64 -8.33
CA PRO A 13 -20.07 18.37 -7.59
C PRO A 13 -20.13 18.17 -6.08
N VAL A 14 -21.33 18.01 -5.52
CA VAL A 14 -21.54 17.81 -4.07
C VAL A 14 -21.02 16.44 -3.65
N MET A 15 -21.35 15.41 -4.44
CA MET A 15 -20.86 14.06 -4.21
C MET A 15 -19.34 14.01 -4.35
N GLN A 16 -18.77 14.60 -5.40
CA GLN A 16 -17.34 14.69 -5.65
C GLN A 16 -16.62 15.35 -4.47
N GLN A 17 -17.07 16.52 -4.05
CA GLN A 17 -16.48 17.24 -2.91
C GLN A 17 -16.55 16.44 -1.60
N THR A 18 -17.68 15.77 -1.34
CA THR A 18 -17.84 14.94 -0.14
C THR A 18 -16.88 13.77 -0.16
N ILE A 19 -16.71 13.08 -1.30
CA ILE A 19 -15.76 11.98 -1.46
C ILE A 19 -14.32 12.47 -1.24
N LEU A 20 -13.92 13.57 -1.88
CA LEU A 20 -12.57 14.13 -1.73
C LEU A 20 -12.28 14.51 -0.27
N LYS A 21 -13.22 15.18 0.40
CA LYS A 21 -13.09 15.51 1.81
C LYS A 21 -13.00 14.25 2.68
N THR A 22 -13.77 13.21 2.35
CA THR A 22 -13.71 11.93 3.05
C THR A 22 -12.34 11.28 2.90
N LEU A 23 -11.82 11.20 1.68
CA LEU A 23 -10.49 10.65 1.38
C LEU A 23 -9.37 11.41 2.09
N ASP A 24 -9.41 12.75 2.07
CA ASP A 24 -8.45 13.59 2.80
C ASP A 24 -8.46 13.28 4.30
N ASN A 25 -9.63 13.08 4.91
CA ASN A 25 -9.74 12.74 6.32
C ASN A 25 -9.31 11.30 6.61
N VAL A 26 -9.63 10.34 5.74
CA VAL A 26 -9.15 8.95 5.86
C VAL A 26 -7.64 8.89 5.82
N TYR A 27 -7.02 9.51 4.83
CA TYR A 27 -5.55 9.49 4.67
C TYR A 27 -4.84 10.30 5.76
N ASN A 28 -5.50 11.32 6.32
CA ASN A 28 -4.92 12.08 7.45
C ASN A 28 -5.27 11.49 8.83
N ASN A 29 -5.87 10.30 8.89
CA ASN A 29 -6.28 9.61 10.12
C ASN A 29 -7.29 10.39 10.98
N ASN A 30 -8.08 11.27 10.37
CA ASN A 30 -9.19 11.99 11.02
C ASN A 30 -10.46 11.12 10.97
N PHE A 31 -10.45 9.99 11.68
CA PHE A 31 -11.45 8.94 11.53
C PHE A 31 -12.86 9.32 12.00
N VAL A 32 -13.00 10.20 12.97
CA VAL A 32 -14.32 10.69 13.42
C VAL A 32 -14.98 11.47 12.29
N GLU A 33 -14.24 12.40 11.67
CA GLU A 33 -14.78 13.22 10.58
C GLU A 33 -15.06 12.41 9.32
N SER A 34 -14.16 11.48 8.94
CA SER A 34 -14.38 10.60 7.78
C SER A 34 -15.59 9.69 7.99
N ASP A 35 -15.83 9.18 9.20
CA ASP A 35 -17.00 8.38 9.52
C ASP A 35 -18.32 9.19 9.35
N ASN A 36 -18.34 10.43 9.83
CA ASN A 36 -19.49 11.33 9.66
C ASN A 36 -19.78 11.61 8.19
N LEU A 37 -18.74 11.90 7.39
CA LEU A 37 -18.89 12.15 5.95
C LEU A 37 -19.37 10.90 5.18
N ILE A 38 -18.88 9.71 5.55
CA ILE A 38 -19.33 8.44 4.97
C ILE A 38 -20.82 8.23 5.25
N ARG A 39 -21.28 8.45 6.51
CA ARG A 39 -22.71 8.34 6.86
C ARG A 39 -23.56 9.33 6.07
N GLN A 40 -23.14 10.58 5.95
CA GLN A 40 -23.84 11.59 5.13
C GLN A 40 -23.94 11.14 3.66
N LEU A 41 -22.84 10.62 3.08
CA LEU A 41 -22.82 10.12 1.73
C LEU A 41 -23.78 8.94 1.54
N GLN A 42 -23.75 7.97 2.46
CA GLN A 42 -24.64 6.80 2.42
C GLN A 42 -26.12 7.16 2.58
N THR A 43 -26.44 8.15 3.41
CA THR A 43 -27.81 8.64 3.56
C THR A 43 -28.30 9.36 2.32
N ARG A 44 -27.46 10.21 1.71
CA ARG A 44 -27.81 10.99 0.53
C ARG A 44 -27.84 10.16 -0.76
N TYR A 45 -26.92 9.17 -0.88
CA TYR A 45 -26.74 8.33 -2.07
C TYR A 45 -26.76 6.83 -1.70
N PRO A 46 -27.85 6.29 -1.14
CA PRO A 46 -27.87 4.94 -0.58
C PRO A 46 -27.68 3.82 -1.61
N GLN A 47 -27.93 4.11 -2.91
CA GLN A 47 -27.77 3.15 -4.00
C GLN A 47 -26.42 3.33 -4.75
N HIS A 48 -25.51 4.18 -4.25
CA HIS A 48 -24.22 4.43 -4.89
C HIS A 48 -23.10 3.63 -4.21
N PRO A 49 -22.21 2.92 -4.98
CA PRO A 49 -21.15 2.08 -4.42
C PRO A 49 -20.03 2.85 -3.68
N ALA A 50 -19.91 4.17 -3.89
CA ALA A 50 -18.87 4.98 -3.24
C ALA A 50 -18.97 4.97 -1.70
N GLY A 51 -20.17 4.98 -1.13
CA GLY A 51 -20.33 4.98 0.32
C GLY A 51 -19.73 3.73 1.00
N PRO A 52 -20.14 2.51 0.61
CA PRO A 52 -19.53 1.29 1.12
C PRO A 52 -18.04 1.18 0.80
N MET A 53 -17.59 1.64 -0.38
CA MET A 53 -16.16 1.60 -0.75
C MET A 53 -15.31 2.49 0.16
N LEU A 54 -15.77 3.71 0.43
CA LEU A 54 -15.12 4.61 1.39
C LEU A 54 -15.14 4.04 2.82
N ARG A 55 -16.21 3.30 3.19
CA ARG A 55 -16.25 2.57 4.47
C ARG A 55 -15.14 1.52 4.56
N ALA A 56 -14.92 0.75 3.49
CA ALA A 56 -13.83 -0.22 3.45
C ALA A 56 -12.46 0.48 3.59
N MET A 57 -12.23 1.57 2.85
CA MET A 57 -10.99 2.34 2.96
C MET A 57 -10.77 2.91 4.38
N HIS A 58 -11.82 3.47 4.97
CA HIS A 58 -11.80 3.98 6.35
C HIS A 58 -11.38 2.90 7.34
N LEU A 59 -12.00 1.72 7.29
CA LEU A 59 -11.68 0.60 8.17
C LEU A 59 -10.23 0.12 7.98
N TYR A 60 -9.75 0.04 6.75
CA TYR A 60 -8.38 -0.34 6.45
C TYR A 60 -7.37 0.59 7.12
N TRP A 61 -7.54 1.91 6.97
CA TRP A 61 -6.63 2.91 7.53
C TRP A 61 -6.76 3.07 9.04
N GLN A 62 -7.98 2.92 9.60
CA GLN A 62 -8.23 3.04 11.03
C GLN A 62 -7.58 1.91 11.83
N PHE A 63 -7.65 0.69 11.32
CA PHE A 63 -7.21 -0.52 12.01
C PHE A 63 -5.90 -1.09 11.42
N ILE A 64 -4.90 -0.24 11.18
CA ILE A 64 -3.58 -0.73 10.74
C ILE A 64 -2.82 -1.35 11.92
N PRO A 65 -2.42 -2.64 11.85
CA PRO A 65 -2.73 -3.64 10.80
C PRO A 65 -4.14 -4.21 10.92
N LEU A 66 -4.89 -4.18 9.82
CA LEU A 66 -6.29 -4.62 9.79
C LEU A 66 -6.46 -6.06 10.30
N GLN A 67 -5.53 -6.95 9.98
CA GLN A 67 -5.54 -8.37 10.34
C GLN A 67 -5.48 -8.61 11.85
N SER A 68 -5.02 -7.65 12.64
CA SER A 68 -5.01 -7.75 14.11
C SER A 68 -6.39 -7.60 14.74
N ASN A 69 -7.40 -7.17 13.97
CA ASN A 69 -8.77 -6.96 14.43
C ASN A 69 -9.78 -7.74 13.58
N ARG A 70 -10.16 -8.93 14.03
CA ARG A 70 -11.10 -9.83 13.31
C ARG A 70 -12.43 -9.15 12.96
N ASN A 71 -12.97 -8.31 13.86
CA ASN A 71 -14.22 -7.59 13.61
C ASN A 71 -14.06 -6.55 12.50
N ALA A 72 -12.95 -5.80 12.51
CA ALA A 72 -12.65 -4.85 11.45
C ALA A 72 -12.44 -5.55 10.08
N VAL A 73 -11.77 -6.71 10.06
CA VAL A 73 -11.64 -7.54 8.84
C VAL A 73 -13.00 -7.94 8.29
N ALA A 74 -13.91 -8.40 9.15
CA ALA A 74 -15.26 -8.80 8.72
C ALA A 74 -16.07 -7.60 8.19
N GLN A 75 -16.02 -6.45 8.87
CA GLN A 75 -16.69 -5.23 8.43
C GLN A 75 -16.10 -4.69 7.13
N TYR A 76 -14.78 -4.78 6.95
CA TYR A 76 -14.10 -4.42 5.71
C TYR A 76 -14.58 -5.27 4.53
N ALA A 77 -14.59 -6.59 4.69
CA ALA A 77 -15.08 -7.51 3.66
C ALA A 77 -16.55 -7.23 3.32
N GLN A 78 -17.40 -7.06 4.32
CA GLN A 78 -18.81 -6.71 4.14
C GLN A 78 -18.99 -5.40 3.36
N ALA A 79 -18.20 -4.38 3.68
CA ALA A 79 -18.26 -3.10 2.97
C ALA A 79 -17.84 -3.26 1.49
N CYS A 80 -16.80 -4.03 1.20
CA CYS A 80 -16.41 -4.34 -0.18
C CYS A 80 -17.51 -5.11 -0.93
N GLU A 81 -18.15 -6.09 -0.30
CA GLU A 81 -19.25 -6.86 -0.88
C GLU A 81 -20.47 -5.96 -1.16
N GLN A 82 -20.82 -5.06 -0.25
CA GLN A 82 -21.89 -4.09 -0.46
C GLN A 82 -21.59 -3.16 -1.64
N ALA A 83 -20.36 -2.66 -1.75
CA ALA A 83 -19.93 -1.85 -2.89
C ALA A 83 -20.07 -2.64 -4.21
N LEU A 84 -19.66 -3.90 -4.20
CA LEU A 84 -19.78 -4.80 -5.36
C LEU A 84 -21.23 -5.04 -5.77
N VAL A 85 -22.14 -5.29 -4.84
CA VAL A 85 -23.57 -5.45 -5.11
C VAL A 85 -24.15 -4.20 -5.78
N LEU A 86 -23.81 -3.01 -5.29
CA LEU A 86 -24.28 -1.75 -5.86
C LEU A 86 -23.66 -1.46 -7.23
N ALA A 87 -22.36 -1.77 -7.40
CA ALA A 87 -21.70 -1.66 -8.69
C ALA A 87 -22.34 -2.59 -9.74
N LYS A 88 -22.63 -3.85 -9.39
CA LYS A 88 -23.32 -4.79 -10.28
C LYS A 88 -24.73 -4.35 -10.64
N LYS A 89 -25.49 -3.73 -9.72
CA LYS A 89 -26.81 -3.14 -10.06
C LYS A 89 -26.70 -2.04 -11.12
N ARG A 90 -25.61 -1.27 -11.12
CA ARG A 90 -25.34 -0.27 -12.17
C ARG A 90 -25.03 -0.96 -13.51
N LEU A 91 -24.13 -1.94 -13.49
CA LEU A 91 -23.72 -2.71 -14.68
C LEU A 91 -24.86 -3.52 -15.29
N ASN A 92 -25.83 -4.00 -14.51
CA ASN A 92 -27.03 -4.65 -15.03
C ASN A 92 -27.94 -3.69 -15.82
N LYS A 93 -27.85 -2.38 -15.54
CA LYS A 93 -28.60 -1.34 -16.29
C LYS A 93 -27.83 -0.84 -17.51
N ASP A 94 -26.51 -0.73 -17.36
CA ASP A 94 -25.57 -0.33 -18.40
C ASP A 94 -24.25 -1.06 -18.20
N PRO A 95 -23.98 -2.13 -19.00
CA PRO A 95 -22.76 -2.91 -18.87
C PRO A 95 -21.45 -2.11 -19.08
N ASN A 96 -21.56 -0.93 -19.70
CA ASN A 96 -20.42 -0.02 -19.96
C ASN A 96 -20.39 1.18 -18.99
N ASP A 97 -21.19 1.18 -17.91
CA ASP A 97 -21.16 2.25 -16.91
C ASP A 97 -19.74 2.36 -16.29
N PRO A 98 -18.99 3.45 -16.53
CA PRO A 98 -17.60 3.55 -16.07
C PRO A 98 -17.46 3.46 -14.54
N GLU A 99 -18.44 4.00 -13.79
CA GLU A 99 -18.43 3.91 -12.33
C GLU A 99 -18.75 2.51 -11.85
N GLY A 100 -19.70 1.83 -12.50
CA GLY A 100 -19.97 0.40 -12.22
C GLY A 100 -18.73 -0.46 -12.42
N VAL A 101 -18.02 -0.26 -13.53
CA VAL A 101 -16.74 -0.94 -13.81
C VAL A 101 -15.69 -0.60 -12.76
N PHE A 102 -15.50 0.69 -12.46
CA PHE A 102 -14.49 1.16 -11.50
C PHE A 102 -14.71 0.56 -10.08
N PHE A 103 -15.93 0.67 -9.56
CA PHE A 103 -16.22 0.19 -8.21
C PHE A 103 -16.24 -1.35 -8.12
N ALA A 104 -16.69 -2.07 -9.14
CA ALA A 104 -16.62 -3.53 -9.16
C ALA A 104 -15.16 -4.00 -9.18
N LEU A 105 -14.32 -3.40 -10.03
CA LEU A 105 -12.89 -3.67 -10.11
C LEU A 105 -12.20 -3.37 -8.77
N THR A 106 -12.47 -2.20 -8.17
CA THR A 106 -11.85 -1.78 -6.91
C THR A 106 -12.25 -2.70 -5.76
N ALA A 107 -13.54 -3.05 -5.65
CA ALA A 107 -14.03 -3.93 -4.59
C ALA A 107 -13.39 -5.33 -4.66
N HIS A 108 -13.32 -5.94 -5.87
CA HIS A 108 -12.63 -7.21 -6.06
C HIS A 108 -11.12 -7.12 -5.75
N SER A 109 -10.45 -6.01 -6.14
CA SER A 109 -9.04 -5.79 -5.82
C SER A 109 -8.80 -5.71 -4.31
N TYR A 110 -9.68 -5.05 -3.57
CA TYR A 110 -9.58 -4.93 -2.11
C TYR A 110 -9.85 -6.27 -1.41
N LEU A 111 -10.79 -7.06 -1.91
CA LEU A 111 -11.01 -8.42 -1.43
C LEU A 111 -9.80 -9.33 -1.72
N ALA A 112 -9.19 -9.22 -2.92
CA ALA A 112 -7.98 -9.94 -3.27
C ALA A 112 -6.82 -9.62 -2.31
N LEU A 113 -6.60 -8.32 -2.01
CA LEU A 113 -5.59 -7.87 -1.06
C LEU A 113 -5.88 -8.38 0.37
N ASN A 114 -7.15 -8.35 0.79
CA ASN A 114 -7.54 -8.88 2.08
C ASN A 114 -7.26 -10.38 2.20
N HIS A 115 -7.58 -11.16 1.17
CA HIS A 115 -7.27 -12.59 1.13
C HIS A 115 -5.76 -12.86 1.14
N HIS A 116 -4.99 -12.11 0.34
CA HIS A 116 -3.53 -12.20 0.34
C HIS A 116 -2.94 -11.92 1.73
N ASN A 117 -3.36 -10.85 2.39
CA ASN A 117 -2.87 -10.46 3.72
C ASN A 117 -3.31 -11.42 4.85
N ASN A 118 -4.25 -12.33 4.58
CA ASN A 118 -4.67 -13.39 5.49
C ASN A 118 -4.17 -14.79 5.04
N ASP A 119 -3.10 -14.84 4.24
CA ASP A 119 -2.48 -16.07 3.71
C ASP A 119 -3.43 -16.97 2.90
N GLN A 120 -4.53 -16.41 2.40
CA GLN A 120 -5.51 -17.10 1.56
C GLN A 120 -5.22 -16.90 0.08
N ILE A 121 -4.01 -17.31 -0.36
CA ILE A 121 -3.47 -17.02 -1.71
C ILE A 121 -4.44 -17.41 -2.82
N MET A 122 -5.04 -18.61 -2.76
CA MET A 122 -5.94 -19.08 -3.81
C MET A 122 -7.22 -18.24 -3.93
N ARG A 123 -7.80 -17.83 -2.81
CA ARG A 123 -8.94 -16.89 -2.80
C ARG A 123 -8.55 -15.53 -3.37
N GLY A 124 -7.35 -15.06 -3.04
CA GLY A 124 -6.79 -13.82 -3.61
C GLY A 124 -6.68 -13.91 -5.14
N VAL A 125 -6.21 -15.03 -5.68
CA VAL A 125 -6.14 -15.27 -7.14
C VAL A 125 -7.53 -15.33 -7.78
N ASP A 126 -8.51 -15.95 -7.14
CA ASP A 126 -9.89 -15.98 -7.65
C ASP A 126 -10.51 -14.58 -7.73
N GLU A 127 -10.28 -13.74 -6.71
CA GLU A 127 -10.71 -12.35 -6.75
C GLU A 127 -9.94 -11.55 -7.82
N ALA A 128 -8.64 -11.79 -7.99
CA ALA A 128 -7.85 -11.17 -9.06
C ALA A 128 -8.36 -11.54 -10.47
N ARG A 129 -8.84 -12.78 -10.68
CA ARG A 129 -9.47 -13.18 -11.95
C ARG A 129 -10.77 -12.40 -12.20
N ARG A 130 -11.60 -12.21 -11.17
CA ARG A 130 -12.82 -11.39 -11.26
C ARG A 130 -12.47 -9.94 -11.53
N THR A 131 -11.47 -9.39 -10.84
CA THR A 131 -10.92 -8.07 -11.12
C THR A 131 -10.53 -7.92 -12.59
N TYR A 132 -9.84 -8.92 -13.15
CA TYR A 132 -9.37 -8.90 -14.54
C TYR A 132 -10.52 -8.82 -15.54
N SER A 133 -11.68 -9.42 -15.27
CA SER A 133 -12.84 -9.32 -16.16
C SER A 133 -13.30 -7.87 -16.36
N TYR A 134 -13.28 -7.06 -15.28
CA TYR A 134 -13.58 -5.63 -15.32
C TYR A 134 -12.39 -4.80 -15.85
N MET A 135 -11.16 -5.23 -15.58
CA MET A 135 -9.95 -4.58 -16.06
C MET A 135 -9.91 -4.48 -17.59
N LYS A 136 -10.40 -5.51 -18.30
CA LYS A 136 -10.49 -5.47 -19.77
C LYS A 136 -11.30 -4.28 -20.28
N GLN A 137 -12.37 -3.90 -19.58
CA GLN A 137 -13.12 -2.68 -19.88
C GLN A 137 -12.37 -1.43 -19.44
N GLY A 138 -11.67 -1.48 -18.29
CA GLY A 138 -10.83 -0.39 -17.80
C GLY A 138 -9.77 0.06 -18.80
N PHE A 139 -9.15 -0.88 -19.53
CA PHE A 139 -8.18 -0.54 -20.59
C PHE A 139 -8.76 0.36 -21.68
N THR A 140 -10.04 0.22 -22.02
CA THR A 140 -10.71 1.06 -23.04
C THR A 140 -11.19 2.39 -22.48
N LEU A 141 -11.24 2.53 -21.16
CA LEU A 141 -11.76 3.73 -20.48
C LEU A 141 -10.66 4.68 -19.99
N MET A 142 -9.38 4.27 -20.00
CA MET A 142 -8.27 5.07 -19.46
C MET A 142 -8.16 6.48 -20.05
N GLU A 143 -8.31 6.61 -21.37
CA GLU A 143 -8.18 7.91 -22.04
C GLU A 143 -9.32 8.87 -21.68
N LYS A 144 -10.49 8.32 -21.33
CA LYS A 144 -11.69 9.09 -20.97
C LYS A 144 -11.77 9.37 -19.47
N ASN A 145 -11.15 8.53 -18.65
CA ASN A 145 -11.20 8.63 -17.18
C ASN A 145 -9.83 8.27 -16.57
N PRO A 146 -9.07 9.27 -16.11
CA PRO A 146 -7.74 9.08 -15.53
C PRO A 146 -7.66 8.13 -14.31
N GLU A 147 -8.79 7.86 -13.64
CA GLU A 147 -8.83 6.92 -12.52
C GLU A 147 -8.39 5.51 -12.93
N PHE A 148 -8.68 5.10 -14.18
CA PHE A 148 -8.30 3.79 -14.70
C PHE A 148 -6.79 3.61 -14.91
N TYR A 149 -6.01 4.68 -15.01
CA TYR A 149 -4.54 4.57 -15.09
C TYR A 149 -3.93 3.95 -13.83
N PHE A 150 -4.55 4.12 -12.67
CA PHE A 150 -4.10 3.46 -11.44
C PHE A 150 -4.25 1.93 -11.54
N THR A 151 -5.44 1.47 -11.80
CA THR A 151 -5.76 0.03 -11.78
C THR A 151 -5.09 -0.71 -12.94
N THR A 152 -5.06 -0.11 -14.14
CA THR A 152 -4.34 -0.69 -15.30
C THR A 152 -2.83 -0.67 -15.10
N GLY A 153 -2.30 0.35 -14.43
CA GLY A 153 -0.90 0.43 -14.05
C GLY A 153 -0.50 -0.66 -13.06
N LEU A 154 -1.31 -0.85 -12.00
CA LEU A 154 -1.11 -1.95 -11.05
C LEU A 154 -1.17 -3.32 -11.75
N TYR A 155 -2.15 -3.52 -12.64
CA TYR A 155 -2.25 -4.76 -13.39
C TYR A 155 -1.00 -5.01 -14.23
N ASN A 156 -0.59 -4.06 -15.07
CA ASN A 156 0.57 -4.20 -15.95
C ASN A 156 1.86 -4.49 -15.16
N TYR A 157 1.97 -3.99 -13.94
CA TYR A 157 3.12 -4.25 -13.09
C TYR A 157 3.02 -5.60 -12.39
N TYR A 158 1.94 -5.86 -11.65
CA TYR A 158 1.85 -7.00 -10.76
C TYR A 158 1.52 -8.33 -11.46
N VAL A 159 0.92 -8.33 -12.64
CA VAL A 159 0.71 -9.58 -13.40
C VAL A 159 2.03 -10.22 -13.79
N GLU A 160 3.09 -9.43 -14.00
CA GLU A 160 4.45 -9.92 -14.23
C GLU A 160 5.22 -10.13 -12.92
N ARG A 161 5.06 -9.21 -11.96
CA ARG A 161 5.84 -9.23 -10.71
C ARG A 161 5.38 -10.30 -9.73
N TYR A 162 4.08 -10.46 -9.53
CA TYR A 162 3.52 -11.33 -8.49
C TYR A 162 3.94 -12.82 -8.62
N PRO A 163 3.98 -13.43 -9.83
CA PRO A 163 4.46 -14.79 -9.98
C PRO A 163 5.97 -14.97 -9.75
N MET A 164 6.76 -13.89 -9.78
CA MET A 164 8.18 -13.96 -9.42
C MET A 164 8.36 -14.10 -7.91
N ASP A 165 7.51 -13.43 -7.12
CA ASP A 165 7.53 -13.48 -5.66
C ASP A 165 6.76 -14.69 -5.11
N ASN A 166 5.76 -15.17 -5.85
CA ASN A 166 4.87 -16.28 -5.47
C ASN A 166 4.84 -17.36 -6.57
N PRO A 167 5.88 -18.20 -6.69
CA PRO A 167 5.97 -19.18 -7.78
C PRO A 167 4.80 -20.16 -7.87
N ILE A 168 4.10 -20.43 -6.77
CA ILE A 168 2.93 -21.31 -6.71
C ILE A 168 1.78 -20.87 -7.63
N VAL A 169 1.70 -19.58 -7.97
CA VAL A 169 0.64 -19.04 -8.84
C VAL A 169 0.99 -19.11 -10.33
N LYS A 170 2.25 -19.42 -10.71
CA LYS A 170 2.68 -19.46 -12.12
C LYS A 170 1.78 -20.29 -13.02
N PRO A 171 1.32 -21.51 -12.63
CA PRO A 171 0.43 -22.30 -13.47
C PRO A 171 -0.93 -21.66 -13.73
N MET A 172 -1.30 -20.64 -12.97
CA MET A 172 -2.60 -19.96 -13.09
C MET A 172 -2.51 -18.69 -13.94
N MET A 173 -1.29 -18.25 -14.27
CA MET A 173 -1.08 -16.98 -14.98
C MET A 173 -1.58 -17.01 -16.44
N TRP A 174 -1.82 -18.16 -17.03
CA TRP A 174 -2.34 -18.30 -18.39
C TRP A 174 -3.70 -17.64 -18.61
N PHE A 175 -4.48 -17.41 -17.54
CA PHE A 175 -5.74 -16.68 -17.61
C PHE A 175 -5.56 -15.18 -17.88
N PHE A 176 -4.39 -14.64 -17.56
CA PHE A 176 -4.13 -13.21 -17.59
C PHE A 176 -3.36 -12.85 -18.85
N LYS A 177 -3.73 -11.72 -19.47
CA LYS A 177 -2.89 -11.14 -20.52
C LYS A 177 -1.56 -10.70 -19.90
N SER A 178 -0.45 -10.95 -20.57
CA SER A 178 0.87 -10.47 -20.16
C SER A 178 0.86 -8.96 -19.94
N GLY A 179 1.55 -8.53 -18.91
CA GLY A 179 1.70 -7.12 -18.56
C GLY A 179 2.97 -6.51 -19.16
N ASN A 180 3.26 -5.32 -18.69
CA ASN A 180 4.50 -4.63 -18.99
C ASN A 180 4.84 -3.73 -17.79
N MET A 181 5.81 -4.13 -16.98
CA MET A 181 6.17 -3.43 -15.74
C MET A 181 6.54 -1.95 -15.98
N PRO A 182 7.40 -1.60 -16.97
CA PRO A 182 7.69 -0.20 -17.29
C PRO A 182 6.46 0.60 -17.73
N LEU A 183 5.55 0.01 -18.49
CA LEU A 183 4.28 0.65 -18.86
C LEU A 183 3.41 0.87 -17.62
N GLY A 184 3.32 -0.14 -16.74
CA GLY A 184 2.58 -0.06 -15.49
C GLY A 184 3.04 1.10 -14.62
N LEU A 185 4.35 1.27 -14.45
CA LEU A 185 4.91 2.40 -13.70
C LEU A 185 4.53 3.75 -14.33
N ARG A 186 4.65 3.90 -15.66
CA ARG A 186 4.26 5.14 -16.36
C ARG A 186 2.75 5.45 -16.21
N GLN A 187 1.90 4.42 -16.30
CA GLN A 187 0.46 4.58 -16.09
C GLN A 187 0.15 5.04 -14.67
N MET A 188 0.75 4.42 -13.66
CA MET A 188 0.59 4.87 -12.27
C MET A 188 1.13 6.28 -12.05
N GLU A 189 2.27 6.68 -12.63
CA GLU A 189 2.74 8.06 -12.56
C GLU A 189 1.74 9.05 -13.19
N THR A 190 1.08 8.65 -14.27
CA THR A 190 0.01 9.43 -14.88
C THR A 190 -1.18 9.57 -13.93
N ALA A 191 -1.63 8.48 -13.30
CA ALA A 191 -2.71 8.52 -12.33
C ALA A 191 -2.37 9.39 -11.12
N ALA A 192 -1.17 9.25 -10.54
CA ALA A 192 -0.74 10.05 -9.40
C ALA A 192 -0.74 11.57 -9.66
N ARG A 193 -0.61 11.97 -10.94
CA ARG A 193 -0.62 13.39 -11.37
C ARG A 193 -1.99 13.86 -11.84
N ARG A 194 -2.80 13.01 -12.49
CA ARG A 194 -4.01 13.41 -13.24
C ARG A 194 -5.31 12.88 -12.64
N ALA A 195 -5.29 11.79 -11.88
CA ALA A 195 -6.48 11.24 -11.25
C ALA A 195 -6.99 12.17 -10.13
N THR A 196 -8.29 12.15 -9.90
CA THR A 196 -8.95 12.95 -8.87
C THR A 196 -9.03 12.20 -7.55
N PHE A 197 -9.50 10.96 -7.57
CA PHE A 197 -9.79 10.16 -6.38
C PHE A 197 -8.63 9.22 -6.01
N THR A 198 -7.98 8.61 -7.00
CA THR A 198 -6.96 7.57 -6.78
C THR A 198 -5.52 8.11 -6.71
N ARG A 199 -5.30 9.41 -6.92
CA ARG A 199 -3.94 9.99 -7.03
C ARG A 199 -3.05 9.73 -5.81
N TYR A 200 -3.57 9.85 -4.60
CA TYR A 200 -2.76 9.66 -3.37
C TYR A 200 -2.50 8.18 -3.09
N GLU A 201 -3.49 7.34 -3.34
CA GLU A 201 -3.31 5.90 -3.26
C GLU A 201 -2.28 5.42 -4.29
N THR A 202 -2.38 5.92 -5.51
CA THR A 202 -1.39 5.64 -6.57
C THR A 202 0.02 6.09 -6.18
N ALA A 203 0.16 7.28 -5.61
CA ALA A 203 1.46 7.79 -5.13
C ALA A 203 2.07 6.87 -4.05
N TYR A 204 1.24 6.37 -3.14
CA TYR A 204 1.66 5.42 -2.11
C TYR A 204 2.10 4.07 -2.72
N TYR A 205 1.33 3.49 -3.66
CA TYR A 205 1.70 2.25 -4.34
C TYR A 205 2.97 2.40 -5.19
N LEU A 206 3.15 3.53 -5.88
CA LEU A 206 4.40 3.83 -6.58
C LEU A 206 5.60 3.83 -5.63
N ALA A 207 5.48 4.53 -4.50
CA ALA A 207 6.54 4.57 -3.50
C ALA A 207 6.86 3.18 -2.95
N HIS A 208 5.83 2.38 -2.67
CA HIS A 208 5.98 0.99 -2.23
C HIS A 208 6.74 0.15 -3.28
N ILE A 209 6.36 0.22 -4.54
CA ILE A 209 7.03 -0.49 -5.64
C ILE A 209 8.50 -0.06 -5.77
N TYR A 210 8.78 1.24 -5.71
CA TYR A 210 10.14 1.76 -5.82
C TYR A 210 11.03 1.33 -4.65
N LEU A 211 10.49 1.18 -3.44
CA LEU A 211 11.22 0.65 -2.29
C LEU A 211 11.44 -0.86 -2.41
N GLN A 212 10.36 -1.60 -2.60
CA GLN A 212 10.37 -3.06 -2.47
C GLN A 212 10.94 -3.76 -3.70
N HIS A 213 10.52 -3.35 -4.90
CA HIS A 213 10.77 -4.10 -6.13
C HIS A 213 11.81 -3.46 -7.06
N GLU A 214 11.85 -2.14 -7.12
CA GLU A 214 12.72 -1.44 -8.07
C GLU A 214 14.05 -0.97 -7.46
N SER A 215 14.20 -1.07 -6.12
CA SER A 215 15.40 -0.62 -5.40
C SER A 215 15.81 0.82 -5.74
N THR A 216 14.81 1.70 -5.89
CA THR A 216 15.00 3.11 -6.22
C THR A 216 14.42 4.04 -5.15
N PRO A 217 14.99 4.03 -3.92
CA PRO A 217 14.42 4.76 -2.78
C PRO A 217 14.34 6.27 -2.99
N ALA A 218 15.18 6.85 -3.84
CA ALA A 218 15.09 8.28 -4.18
C ALA A 218 13.78 8.63 -4.92
N ARG A 219 13.30 7.75 -5.81
CA ARG A 219 11.99 7.94 -6.45
C ARG A 219 10.85 7.78 -5.45
N ALA A 220 10.97 6.81 -4.54
CA ALA A 220 10.00 6.64 -3.45
C ALA A 220 9.94 7.88 -2.55
N ALA A 221 11.10 8.44 -2.16
CA ALA A 221 11.19 9.65 -1.34
C ALA A 221 10.43 10.83 -1.94
N THR A 222 10.47 11.00 -3.27
CA THR A 222 9.76 12.07 -3.97
C THR A 222 8.24 11.98 -3.75
N TRP A 223 7.65 10.80 -3.88
CA TRP A 223 6.21 10.59 -3.66
C TRP A 223 5.83 10.66 -2.19
N LEU A 224 6.62 10.02 -1.32
CA LEU A 224 6.37 9.97 0.13
C LEU A 224 6.49 11.32 0.81
N ARG A 225 7.39 12.19 0.32
CA ARG A 225 7.48 13.57 0.80
C ARG A 225 6.14 14.27 0.63
N GLY A 226 5.59 14.30 -0.60
CA GLY A 226 4.31 14.94 -0.87
C GLY A 226 3.16 14.36 -0.04
N LEU A 227 3.12 13.02 0.15
CA LEU A 227 2.13 12.36 0.98
C LEU A 227 2.26 12.74 2.46
N SER A 228 3.49 12.76 3.02
CA SER A 228 3.72 13.08 4.44
C SER A 228 3.51 14.55 4.78
N GLU A 229 3.70 15.45 3.81
CA GLU A 229 3.40 16.87 3.91
C GLU A 229 1.88 17.12 3.84
N ARG A 230 1.19 16.47 2.90
CA ARG A 230 -0.26 16.61 2.72
C ARG A 230 -1.06 15.98 3.87
N PHE A 231 -0.60 14.83 4.39
CA PHE A 231 -1.27 14.04 5.41
C PHE A 231 -0.39 13.89 6.66
N PRO A 232 -0.19 14.99 7.42
CA PRO A 232 0.77 15.03 8.51
C PRO A 232 0.49 14.05 9.66
N ASN A 233 -0.74 13.58 9.83
CA ASN A 233 -1.13 12.64 10.89
C ASN A 233 -1.06 11.16 10.42
N ASN A 234 -0.60 10.90 9.20
CA ASN A 234 -0.48 9.54 8.70
C ASN A 234 0.86 8.90 9.10
N PRO A 235 0.87 7.91 10.01
CA PRO A 235 2.10 7.29 10.49
C PRO A 235 2.81 6.48 9.41
N ILE A 236 2.07 5.86 8.48
CA ILE A 236 2.64 5.04 7.40
C ILE A 236 3.40 5.92 6.40
N TYR A 237 2.82 7.04 5.99
CA TYR A 237 3.48 7.94 5.03
C TYR A 237 4.76 8.53 5.61
N LEU A 238 4.70 8.99 6.87
CA LEU A 238 5.88 9.53 7.54
C LEU A 238 6.96 8.46 7.77
N MET A 239 6.58 7.28 8.23
CA MET A 239 7.48 6.14 8.44
C MET A 239 8.22 5.76 7.14
N ARG A 240 7.48 5.59 6.03
CA ARG A 240 8.05 5.25 4.73
C ARG A 240 8.91 6.37 4.16
N TYR A 241 8.56 7.65 4.44
CA TYR A 241 9.39 8.77 4.04
C TYR A 241 10.73 8.78 4.77
N ILE A 242 10.73 8.60 6.11
CA ILE A 242 11.97 8.49 6.89
C ILE A 242 12.82 7.31 6.40
N GLU A 243 12.22 6.15 6.15
CA GLU A 243 12.89 5.00 5.56
C GLU A 243 13.60 5.36 4.25
N SER A 244 12.88 5.99 3.33
CA SER A 244 13.43 6.38 2.03
C SER A 244 14.58 7.40 2.13
N LEU A 245 14.54 8.28 3.12
CA LEU A 245 15.64 9.21 3.42
C LEU A 245 16.88 8.48 3.90
N LEU A 246 16.72 7.52 4.81
CA LEU A 246 17.84 6.71 5.32
C LEU A 246 18.46 5.83 4.22
N LEU A 247 17.62 5.29 3.32
CA LEU A 247 18.09 4.50 2.18
C LEU A 247 18.74 5.34 1.06
N THR A 248 18.64 6.68 1.14
CA THR A 248 19.25 7.61 0.17
C THR A 248 20.35 8.49 0.80
N ASP A 249 20.88 8.06 1.96
CA ASP A 249 21.93 8.76 2.68
C ASP A 249 21.59 10.24 3.02
N ARG A 250 20.36 10.43 3.50
CA ARG A 250 19.85 11.74 3.98
C ARG A 250 19.54 11.70 5.50
N PRO A 251 20.52 11.37 6.36
CA PRO A 251 20.28 11.12 7.78
C PRO A 251 19.86 12.38 8.55
N ALA A 252 20.28 13.56 8.13
CA ALA A 252 19.91 14.81 8.80
C ALA A 252 18.39 15.07 8.71
N GLU A 253 17.80 14.83 7.53
CA GLU A 253 16.36 15.00 7.34
C GLU A 253 15.56 13.92 8.07
N ALA A 254 16.04 12.67 8.04
CA ALA A 254 15.44 11.58 8.80
C ALA A 254 15.43 11.86 10.31
N THR A 255 16.56 12.39 10.84
CA THR A 255 16.70 12.78 12.25
C THR A 255 15.68 13.85 12.65
N ALA A 256 15.47 14.85 11.79
CA ALA A 256 14.51 15.93 12.05
C ALA A 256 13.04 15.44 12.12
N LEU A 257 12.71 14.38 11.38
CA LEU A 257 11.36 13.84 11.31
C LEU A 257 11.07 12.76 12.38
N LEU A 258 12.08 12.09 12.90
CA LEU A 258 11.93 10.96 13.82
C LEU A 258 11.17 11.29 15.11
N PRO A 259 11.34 12.46 15.76
CA PRO A 259 10.56 12.85 16.93
C PRO A 259 9.07 12.90 16.66
N ARG A 260 8.66 13.40 15.48
CA ARG A 260 7.26 13.43 15.06
C ARG A 260 6.70 12.02 14.89
N LEU A 261 7.45 11.08 14.30
CA LEU A 261 7.03 9.69 14.17
C LEU A 261 6.85 9.03 15.55
N LYS A 262 7.77 9.26 16.50
CA LYS A 262 7.68 8.78 17.89
C LYS A 262 6.44 9.29 18.61
N ALA A 263 6.09 10.57 18.42
CA ALA A 263 4.93 11.20 19.05
C ALA A 263 3.58 10.59 18.60
N MET A 264 3.53 9.91 17.45
CA MET A 264 2.29 9.25 16.97
C MET A 264 1.89 8.04 17.79
N ASN A 265 2.80 7.46 18.58
CA ASN A 265 2.56 6.41 19.59
C ASN A 265 1.68 5.24 19.10
N ARG A 266 2.07 4.60 17.98
CA ARG A 266 1.39 3.42 17.44
C ARG A 266 2.24 2.19 17.71
N PRO A 267 1.67 1.06 18.21
CA PRO A 267 2.45 -0.15 18.54
C PRO A 267 3.32 -0.67 17.39
N PHE A 268 2.80 -0.68 16.16
CA PHE A 268 3.54 -1.17 14.98
C PHE A 268 4.74 -0.29 14.59
N LEU A 269 4.85 0.94 15.12
CA LEU A 269 5.98 1.84 14.89
C LEU A 269 7.21 1.49 15.75
N THR A 270 7.08 0.65 16.78
CA THR A 270 8.19 0.31 17.66
C THR A 270 9.38 -0.27 16.88
N VAL A 271 9.14 -1.23 16.01
CA VAL A 271 10.19 -1.86 15.20
C VAL A 271 10.86 -0.89 14.23
N PRO A 272 10.12 -0.16 13.36
CA PRO A 272 10.76 0.80 12.45
C PRO A 272 11.48 1.92 13.18
N ILE A 273 10.95 2.45 14.29
CA ILE A 273 11.64 3.50 15.08
C ILE A 273 12.99 2.98 15.56
N ARG A 274 13.04 1.79 16.15
CA ARG A 274 14.30 1.18 16.62
C ARG A 274 15.27 0.92 15.47
N LEU A 275 14.78 0.43 14.33
CA LEU A 275 15.61 0.29 13.15
C LEU A 275 16.20 1.64 12.70
N PHE A 276 15.39 2.69 12.63
CA PHE A 276 15.85 4.02 12.17
C PHE A 276 16.88 4.62 13.14
N GLU A 277 16.69 4.47 14.44
CA GLU A 277 17.69 4.82 15.46
C GLU A 277 19.01 4.07 15.22
N GLY A 278 18.94 2.77 14.97
CA GLY A 278 20.11 1.95 14.66
C GLY A 278 20.83 2.38 13.38
N LEU A 279 20.09 2.66 12.30
CA LEU A 279 20.66 3.15 11.04
C LEU A 279 21.33 4.51 11.20
N LEU A 280 20.76 5.41 12.00
CA LEU A 280 21.35 6.72 12.31
C LEU A 280 22.61 6.60 13.19
N ALA A 281 22.61 5.68 14.14
CA ALA A 281 23.76 5.42 15.01
C ALA A 281 24.91 4.71 14.27
N GLN A 282 24.61 3.88 13.28
CA GLN A 282 25.56 3.00 12.58
C GLN A 282 26.73 3.75 11.92
N THR A 283 26.54 5.01 11.58
CA THR A 283 27.61 5.87 11.01
C THR A 283 28.60 6.40 12.05
N LYS A 284 28.26 6.30 13.35
CA LYS A 284 29.03 6.92 14.43
C LYS A 284 29.47 5.93 15.51
N ASN A 285 28.61 4.96 15.85
CA ASN A 285 28.82 4.07 16.99
C ASN A 285 28.15 2.72 16.73
N ASP A 286 28.96 1.71 16.37
CA ASP A 286 28.50 0.35 16.09
C ASP A 286 27.85 -0.33 17.31
N ARG A 287 28.29 -0.04 18.53
CA ARG A 287 27.70 -0.63 19.74
C ARG A 287 26.28 -0.10 19.96
N GLU A 288 26.09 1.19 19.89
CA GLU A 288 24.77 1.83 19.99
C GLU A 288 23.83 1.34 18.90
N ALA A 289 24.32 1.29 17.65
CA ALA A 289 23.55 0.77 16.52
C ALA A 289 23.11 -0.70 16.75
N ALA A 290 24.01 -1.55 17.24
CA ALA A 290 23.69 -2.94 17.56
C ALA A 290 22.62 -3.07 18.65
N GLU A 291 22.66 -2.23 19.69
CA GLU A 291 21.65 -2.19 20.75
C GLU A 291 20.26 -1.85 20.18
N HIS A 292 20.17 -0.87 19.28
CA HIS A 292 18.93 -0.51 18.60
C HIS A 292 18.42 -1.62 17.67
N PHE A 293 19.28 -2.20 16.83
CA PHE A 293 18.88 -3.32 15.96
C PHE A 293 18.39 -4.53 16.76
N GLN A 294 19.07 -4.88 17.85
CA GLN A 294 18.63 -5.95 18.74
C GLN A 294 17.30 -5.61 19.42
N ALA A 295 17.08 -4.35 19.80
CA ALA A 295 15.81 -3.90 20.37
C ALA A 295 14.67 -4.02 19.33
N ALA A 296 14.91 -3.72 18.07
CA ALA A 296 13.94 -3.96 17.00
C ALA A 296 13.59 -5.45 16.88
N LEU A 297 14.59 -6.33 16.92
CA LEU A 297 14.42 -7.79 16.79
C LEU A 297 13.76 -8.46 18.00
N ARG A 298 13.80 -7.85 19.19
CA ARG A 298 13.05 -8.33 20.36
C ARG A 298 11.55 -8.05 20.27
N SER A 299 11.13 -7.11 19.44
CA SER A 299 9.73 -6.80 19.25
C SER A 299 9.06 -7.81 18.31
N PRO A 300 7.80 -8.21 18.55
CA PRO A 300 7.13 -9.20 17.71
C PRO A 300 6.97 -8.69 16.28
N THR A 301 7.04 -9.61 15.32
CA THR A 301 6.76 -9.33 13.94
C THR A 301 5.26 -9.05 13.76
N VAL A 302 4.94 -7.95 13.10
CA VAL A 302 3.59 -7.58 12.68
C VAL A 302 3.57 -7.54 11.15
N ALA A 303 3.24 -8.67 10.54
CA ALA A 303 3.14 -8.75 9.09
C ALA A 303 1.93 -7.93 8.59
N PRO A 304 2.02 -7.25 7.45
CA PRO A 304 3.18 -7.06 6.57
C PRO A 304 4.07 -5.86 6.97
N TYR A 305 3.82 -5.20 8.10
CA TYR A 305 4.37 -3.87 8.42
C TYR A 305 5.78 -3.89 9.00
N THR A 306 6.20 -4.96 9.69
CA THR A 306 7.49 -4.97 10.40
C THR A 306 8.46 -6.05 9.94
N LYS A 307 8.02 -7.03 9.14
CA LYS A 307 8.84 -8.13 8.67
C LYS A 307 10.12 -7.64 7.95
N GLU A 308 9.97 -6.71 7.01
CA GLU A 308 11.09 -6.14 6.28
C GLU A 308 12.05 -5.35 7.18
N TYR A 309 11.52 -4.65 8.18
CA TYR A 309 12.36 -3.92 9.14
C TYR A 309 13.20 -4.84 10.02
N HIS A 310 12.71 -6.04 10.33
CA HIS A 310 13.52 -7.08 10.98
C HIS A 310 14.62 -7.59 10.03
N ALA A 311 14.33 -7.80 8.76
CA ALA A 311 15.37 -8.14 7.77
C ALA A 311 16.45 -7.07 7.68
N MET A 312 16.07 -5.80 7.64
CA MET A 312 17.00 -4.67 7.63
C MET A 312 17.81 -4.58 8.93
N ALA A 313 17.22 -4.87 10.09
CA ALA A 313 17.95 -4.91 11.36
C ALA A 313 19.01 -6.02 11.39
N TYR A 314 18.69 -7.23 10.89
CA TYR A 314 19.69 -8.28 10.70
C TYR A 314 20.80 -7.88 9.73
N THR A 315 20.46 -7.20 8.63
CA THR A 315 21.45 -6.66 7.67
C THR A 315 22.37 -5.63 8.36
N GLY A 316 21.81 -4.74 9.20
CA GLY A 316 22.59 -3.82 10.02
C GLY A 316 23.59 -4.53 10.96
N LEU A 317 23.13 -5.57 11.68
CA LEU A 317 23.99 -6.39 12.53
C LEU A 317 25.05 -7.14 11.72
N ALA A 318 24.72 -7.63 10.53
CA ALA A 318 25.68 -8.29 9.64
C ALA A 318 26.82 -7.33 9.21
N ARG A 319 26.49 -6.10 8.86
CA ARG A 319 27.47 -5.06 8.52
C ARG A 319 28.38 -4.73 9.71
N ILE A 320 27.85 -4.64 10.93
CA ILE A 320 28.64 -4.43 12.16
C ILE A 320 29.58 -5.61 12.38
N ALA A 321 29.10 -6.85 12.27
CA ALA A 321 29.93 -8.04 12.42
C ALA A 321 31.07 -8.08 11.37
N LEU A 322 30.84 -7.63 10.14
CA LEU A 322 31.88 -7.51 9.12
C LEU A 322 32.96 -6.49 9.49
N ARG A 323 32.57 -5.32 10.00
CA ARG A 323 33.55 -4.33 10.46
C ARG A 323 34.39 -4.82 11.64
N ALA A 324 33.80 -5.70 12.47
CA ALA A 324 34.49 -6.38 13.55
C ALA A 324 35.28 -7.64 13.11
N ASN A 325 35.44 -7.87 11.78
CA ASN A 325 36.07 -9.04 11.18
C ASN A 325 35.44 -10.40 11.59
N ASN A 326 34.21 -10.41 12.09
CA ASN A 326 33.49 -11.63 12.45
C ASN A 326 32.60 -12.13 11.30
N ARG A 327 33.25 -12.72 10.26
CA ARG A 327 32.57 -13.26 9.08
C ARG A 327 31.53 -14.37 9.39
N PRO A 328 31.80 -15.33 10.31
CA PRO A 328 30.79 -16.34 10.67
C PRO A 328 29.49 -15.72 11.20
N LEU A 329 29.61 -14.73 12.10
CA LEU A 329 28.45 -14.04 12.67
C LEU A 329 27.72 -13.21 11.61
N ALA A 330 28.44 -12.54 10.73
CA ALA A 330 27.86 -11.80 9.60
C ALA A 330 27.04 -12.73 8.71
N LYS A 331 27.58 -13.91 8.36
CA LYS A 331 26.87 -14.93 7.58
C LYS A 331 25.55 -15.35 8.23
N THR A 332 25.58 -15.60 9.54
CA THR A 332 24.37 -15.96 10.30
C THR A 332 23.31 -14.86 10.21
N TYR A 333 23.69 -13.60 10.36
CA TYR A 333 22.76 -12.49 10.27
C TYR A 333 22.22 -12.29 8.85
N TYR A 334 23.03 -12.41 7.80
CA TYR A 334 22.55 -12.33 6.43
C TYR A 334 21.59 -13.48 6.07
N GLN A 335 21.82 -14.68 6.58
CA GLN A 335 20.87 -15.79 6.40
C GLN A 335 19.50 -15.45 7.02
N LYS A 336 19.47 -14.94 8.26
CA LYS A 336 18.24 -14.49 8.91
C LYS A 336 17.57 -13.33 8.16
N ALA A 337 18.34 -12.41 7.60
CA ALA A 337 17.80 -11.36 6.77
C ALA A 337 17.10 -11.92 5.53
N LEU A 338 17.69 -12.91 4.85
CA LEU A 338 17.11 -13.55 3.65
C LEU A 338 15.79 -14.28 3.92
N GLU A 339 15.61 -14.84 5.12
CA GLU A 339 14.36 -15.51 5.52
C GLU A 339 13.18 -14.54 5.62
N LEU A 340 13.48 -13.26 5.87
CA LEU A 340 12.47 -12.23 6.12
C LEU A 340 12.35 -11.20 4.99
N ALA A 341 13.40 -11.02 4.18
CA ALA A 341 13.48 -9.91 3.23
C ALA A 341 12.51 -10.03 2.06
N ASP A 342 11.70 -9.02 1.88
CA ASP A 342 10.88 -8.81 0.70
C ASP A 342 11.54 -7.78 -0.27
N TYR A 343 12.41 -6.88 0.26
CA TYR A 343 13.10 -5.89 -0.57
C TYR A 343 14.23 -6.52 -1.38
N LYS A 344 14.21 -6.26 -2.69
CA LYS A 344 15.29 -6.72 -3.60
C LYS A 344 16.68 -6.25 -3.18
N SER A 345 16.79 -5.02 -2.66
CA SER A 345 18.08 -4.46 -2.20
C SER A 345 18.64 -5.26 -1.02
N VAL A 346 17.83 -5.58 -0.03
CA VAL A 346 18.21 -6.39 1.14
C VAL A 346 18.58 -7.80 0.73
N GLN A 347 17.79 -8.42 -0.15
CA GLN A 347 18.07 -9.75 -0.69
C GLN A 347 19.39 -9.78 -1.50
N ALA A 348 19.64 -8.76 -2.31
CA ALA A 348 20.86 -8.67 -3.13
C ALA A 348 22.11 -8.56 -2.26
N GLU A 349 22.09 -7.68 -1.24
CA GLU A 349 23.19 -7.54 -0.29
C GLU A 349 23.48 -8.85 0.45
N ALA A 350 22.44 -9.47 1.02
CA ALA A 350 22.62 -10.70 1.78
C ALA A 350 23.08 -11.88 0.90
N LYS A 351 22.63 -11.97 -0.36
CA LYS A 351 23.07 -12.99 -1.32
C LYS A 351 24.50 -12.76 -1.83
N ALA A 352 24.96 -11.52 -1.90
CA ALA A 352 26.31 -11.19 -2.31
C ALA A 352 27.36 -11.63 -1.27
N PHE A 353 26.94 -11.81 -0.02
CA PHE A 353 27.79 -12.29 1.06
C PHE A 353 27.82 -13.83 1.08
N ARG A 354 28.87 -14.41 0.49
CA ARG A 354 29.12 -15.87 0.43
C ARG A 354 30.30 -16.32 1.32
#